data_fd2090443064d8d9d63d808c16a602f4
#
_entry.id   fd2090443064d8d9d63d808c16a602f4
#
_cell.length_a   1.000
_cell.length_b   1.000
_cell.length_c   1.000
_cell.angle_alpha   90.00
_cell.angle_beta   90.00
_cell.angle_gamma   90.00
#
_symmetry.space_group_name_H-M   'P 1'
#
loop_
_entity.id
_entity.type
_entity.pdbx_description
1 polymer ?
#
loop_
_entity_poly.entity_id
_entity_poly.type
_entity_poly.pdbx_seq_one_letter_code
_entity_poly.pdbx_strand_id
1 'polypeptide(L)'
;MGKEKKNILIASNHLASIGGSELYTYDLIKALTTSSDLEIEYFTLEKGLISEKIEEELRVPFMTRKKYDLILASHHTAVEELFNQGPIIQICHGVIPQLEQPSPLADYHVAISEEISHHLRHLGYANDVVLNGIDIQVKRPIKPINKTLKSVLSLCQSDHANELLQSVCDSKGLRFQAYSKHKNPTDAVEQEINNFDLVVGIGRSVYDAMACGRPCVVYDDRGYNGNKADGYLRPELFSEYVKMNCSGRYLNRAYQKEDLIRELEKYNPEDGEKLRDIAVSNLNAYKMADQLLSLTHQFNWGNRLKKWKRFTKNTKLVKRAFLYKKLYSITKNKYFDRSG
;
A
#
# COMPACT_ATOMS: atom_id res chain seq x y z
N MET A 1 21.04 12.50 29.92
CA MET A 1 21.22 11.23 29.18
C MET A 1 20.20 11.23 28.06
N GLY A 2 20.65 11.26 26.79
CA GLY A 2 19.74 11.18 25.66
C GLY A 2 18.99 9.85 25.70
N LYS A 3 17.70 9.87 25.40
CA LYS A 3 16.89 8.66 25.30
C LYS A 3 17.43 7.81 24.15
N GLU A 4 17.69 6.53 24.38
CA GLU A 4 18.15 5.62 23.33
C GLU A 4 17.09 5.54 22.22
N LYS A 5 17.51 5.78 20.99
CA LYS A 5 16.61 5.74 19.84
C LYS A 5 16.15 4.32 19.56
N LYS A 6 14.92 4.14 19.11
CA LYS A 6 14.40 2.84 18.67
C LYS A 6 14.81 2.55 17.24
N ASN A 7 15.33 1.36 17.01
CA ASN A 7 15.71 0.87 15.68
C ASN A 7 14.52 0.20 14.99
N ILE A 8 14.03 0.81 13.93
CA ILE A 8 12.86 0.33 13.17
C ILE A 8 13.30 -0.10 11.76
N LEU A 9 12.86 -1.28 11.35
CA LEU A 9 13.07 -1.77 9.99
C LEU A 9 11.75 -1.77 9.21
N ILE A 10 11.74 -1.14 8.05
CA ILE A 10 10.60 -1.17 7.12
C ILE A 10 10.95 -2.12 5.98
N ALA A 11 10.12 -3.15 5.77
CA ALA A 11 10.44 -4.25 4.87
C ALA A 11 9.36 -4.47 3.80
N SER A 12 9.80 -4.68 2.58
CA SER A 12 8.96 -5.05 1.44
C SER A 12 9.61 -6.16 0.63
N ASN A 13 8.85 -6.90 -0.18
CA ASN A 13 9.41 -7.90 -1.08
C ASN A 13 10.24 -7.24 -2.19
N HIS A 14 9.68 -6.22 -2.82
CA HIS A 14 10.32 -5.50 -3.92
C HIS A 14 10.09 -4.00 -3.79
N LEU A 15 11.11 -3.24 -4.21
CA LEU A 15 11.12 -1.79 -4.33
C LEU A 15 11.71 -1.37 -5.69
N ALA A 16 11.57 -2.27 -6.68
CA ALA A 16 12.19 -2.15 -8.00
C ALA A 16 11.46 -1.14 -8.90
N SER A 17 10.15 -1.03 -8.76
CA SER A 17 9.31 -0.23 -9.66
C SER A 17 8.25 0.57 -8.89
N ILE A 18 7.47 1.38 -9.60
CA ILE A 18 6.36 2.14 -9.03
C ILE A 18 5.13 1.24 -8.92
N GLY A 19 4.62 1.08 -7.71
CA GLY A 19 3.39 0.35 -7.40
C GLY A 19 2.78 0.79 -6.08
N GLY A 20 1.61 0.25 -5.75
CA GLY A 20 0.85 0.66 -4.56
C GLY A 20 1.57 0.37 -3.25
N SER A 21 2.12 -0.85 -3.11
CA SER A 21 2.86 -1.31 -1.92
C SER A 21 4.23 -0.65 -1.78
N GLU A 22 4.88 -0.34 -2.91
CA GLU A 22 6.17 0.32 -2.95
C GLU A 22 6.05 1.79 -2.54
N LEU A 23 5.06 2.50 -3.07
CA LEU A 23 4.76 3.89 -2.68
C LEU A 23 4.25 3.97 -1.24
N TYR A 24 3.48 2.95 -0.77
CA TYR A 24 3.12 2.84 0.64
C TYR A 24 4.37 2.75 1.53
N THR A 25 5.33 1.90 1.15
CA THR A 25 6.60 1.72 1.88
C THR A 25 7.39 3.02 1.92
N TYR A 26 7.49 3.73 0.80
CA TYR A 26 8.15 5.02 0.71
C TYR A 26 7.50 6.07 1.63
N ASP A 27 6.17 6.24 1.55
CA ASP A 27 5.44 7.22 2.36
C ASP A 27 5.52 6.88 3.87
N LEU A 28 5.49 5.59 4.23
CA LEU A 28 5.66 5.15 5.62
C LEU A 28 7.06 5.50 6.14
N ILE A 29 8.12 5.20 5.38
CA ILE A 29 9.50 5.54 5.74
C ILE A 29 9.61 7.06 5.91
N LYS A 30 9.13 7.85 4.95
CA LYS A 30 9.13 9.31 5.01
C LYS A 30 8.43 9.85 6.26
N ALA A 31 7.27 9.29 6.59
CA ALA A 31 6.54 9.70 7.80
C ALA A 31 7.34 9.38 9.08
N LEU A 32 7.96 8.20 9.16
CA LEU A 32 8.72 7.77 10.33
C LEU A 32 10.03 8.56 10.53
N THR A 33 10.68 9.02 9.45
CA THR A 33 11.92 9.80 9.53
C THR A 33 11.72 11.20 10.15
N THR A 34 10.48 11.66 10.31
CA THR A 34 10.19 12.91 11.01
C THR A 34 10.36 12.82 12.53
N SER A 35 10.42 11.62 13.09
CA SER A 35 10.61 11.40 14.53
C SER A 35 12.09 11.33 14.89
N SER A 36 12.52 12.20 15.80
CA SER A 36 13.89 12.23 16.33
C SER A 36 14.25 11.02 17.21
N ASP A 37 13.26 10.32 17.74
CA ASP A 37 13.42 9.18 18.66
C ASP A 37 13.57 7.84 17.94
N LEU A 38 13.55 7.84 16.58
CA LEU A 38 13.64 6.65 15.75
C LEU A 38 14.93 6.68 14.93
N GLU A 39 15.49 5.47 14.70
CA GLU A 39 16.46 5.17 13.65
C GLU A 39 15.82 4.21 12.67
N ILE A 40 15.70 4.63 11.42
CA ILE A 40 14.99 3.88 10.38
C ILE A 40 15.99 3.28 9.42
N GLU A 41 15.81 2.00 9.14
CA GLU A 41 16.45 1.29 8.04
C GLU A 41 15.38 0.60 7.19
N TYR A 42 15.71 0.26 5.94
CA TYR A 42 14.79 -0.48 5.08
C TYR A 42 15.39 -1.81 4.62
N PHE A 43 14.50 -2.74 4.24
CA PHE A 43 14.84 -4.02 3.64
C PHE A 43 13.95 -4.32 2.44
N THR A 44 14.55 -4.88 1.40
CA THR A 44 13.84 -5.46 0.26
C THR A 44 14.63 -6.63 -0.32
N LEU A 45 13.93 -7.60 -0.90
CA LEU A 45 14.57 -8.69 -1.65
C LEU A 45 14.99 -8.23 -3.05
N GLU A 46 14.31 -7.22 -3.60
CA GLU A 46 14.58 -6.68 -4.93
C GLU A 46 14.65 -5.15 -4.88
N LYS A 47 15.86 -4.62 -5.12
CA LYS A 47 16.14 -3.17 -5.21
C LYS A 47 15.82 -2.61 -6.59
N GLY A 48 15.66 -1.29 -6.69
CA GLY A 48 15.52 -0.50 -7.90
C GLY A 48 14.95 0.89 -7.59
N LEU A 49 14.14 1.44 -8.46
CA LEU A 49 13.74 2.85 -8.47
C LEU A 49 13.27 3.38 -7.09
N ILE A 50 12.39 2.66 -6.41
CA ILE A 50 11.86 3.14 -5.11
C ILE A 50 12.91 2.98 -4.00
N SER A 51 13.75 1.94 -4.02
CA SER A 51 14.85 1.83 -3.05
C SER A 51 15.91 2.90 -3.27
N GLU A 52 16.21 3.29 -4.50
CA GLU A 52 17.10 4.41 -4.83
C GLU A 52 16.53 5.73 -4.28
N LYS A 53 15.24 6.01 -4.50
CA LYS A 53 14.57 7.19 -3.91
C LYS A 53 14.61 7.19 -2.37
N ILE A 54 14.46 6.04 -1.72
CA ILE A 54 14.59 5.94 -0.26
C ILE A 54 16.01 6.31 0.19
N GLU A 55 17.03 5.80 -0.49
CA GLU A 55 18.42 6.07 -0.15
C GLU A 55 18.82 7.53 -0.47
N GLU A 56 18.42 8.06 -1.60
CA GLU A 56 18.83 9.38 -2.09
C GLU A 56 18.02 10.54 -1.48
N GLU A 57 16.68 10.42 -1.47
CA GLU A 57 15.80 11.51 -1.03
C GLU A 57 15.58 11.50 0.49
N LEU A 58 15.38 10.30 1.09
CA LEU A 58 15.07 10.17 2.51
C LEU A 58 16.32 9.92 3.37
N ARG A 59 17.47 9.61 2.75
CA ARG A 59 18.72 9.27 3.44
C ARG A 59 18.59 8.09 4.39
N VAL A 60 17.70 7.14 4.08
CA VAL A 60 17.48 5.95 4.88
C VAL A 60 18.29 4.79 4.29
N PRO A 61 19.22 4.20 5.06
CA PRO A 61 20.10 3.14 4.57
C PRO A 61 19.37 1.79 4.48
N PHE A 62 19.87 0.93 3.60
CA PHE A 62 19.55 -0.49 3.64
C PHE A 62 20.02 -1.11 4.96
N MET A 63 19.32 -2.13 5.46
CA MET A 63 19.57 -2.75 6.76
C MET A 63 21.03 -3.08 6.99
N THR A 64 21.53 -2.69 8.16
CA THR A 64 22.90 -2.96 8.63
C THR A 64 22.90 -3.75 9.93
N ARG A 65 21.83 -3.67 10.71
CA ARG A 65 21.70 -4.29 12.02
C ARG A 65 21.22 -5.75 11.93
N LYS A 66 21.59 -6.54 12.93
CA LYS A 66 21.09 -7.93 13.08
C LYS A 66 19.80 -8.02 13.90
N LYS A 67 19.43 -6.95 14.60
CA LYS A 67 18.26 -6.88 15.49
C LYS A 67 17.62 -5.51 15.43
N TYR A 68 16.29 -5.50 15.51
CA TYR A 68 15.46 -4.32 15.50
C TYR A 68 14.44 -4.36 16.64
N ASP A 69 14.03 -3.19 17.12
CA ASP A 69 12.99 -3.05 18.14
C ASP A 69 11.60 -3.30 17.55
N LEU A 70 11.44 -3.02 16.25
CA LEU A 70 10.23 -3.29 15.49
C LEU A 70 10.56 -3.47 14.01
N ILE A 71 9.87 -4.42 13.36
CA ILE A 71 9.88 -4.62 11.92
C ILE A 71 8.45 -4.44 11.40
N LEU A 72 8.25 -3.52 10.45
CA LEU A 72 7.00 -3.34 9.72
C LEU A 72 7.18 -3.93 8.31
N ALA A 73 6.51 -5.04 8.01
CA ALA A 73 6.72 -5.79 6.77
C ALA A 73 5.44 -5.88 5.93
N SER A 74 5.52 -5.51 4.66
CA SER A 74 4.36 -5.50 3.74
C SER A 74 4.03 -6.85 3.11
N HIS A 75 4.98 -7.80 3.00
CA HIS A 75 4.80 -9.06 2.28
C HIS A 75 5.27 -10.26 3.11
N HIS A 76 4.62 -11.43 2.94
CA HIS A 76 4.96 -12.63 3.71
C HIS A 76 6.42 -13.07 3.50
N THR A 77 6.96 -12.89 2.30
CA THR A 77 8.36 -13.24 1.98
C THR A 77 9.36 -12.41 2.78
N ALA A 78 9.11 -11.10 2.97
CA ALA A 78 9.93 -10.25 3.83
C ALA A 78 9.83 -10.69 5.31
N VAL A 79 8.63 -11.09 5.77
CA VAL A 79 8.45 -11.65 7.12
C VAL A 79 9.24 -12.95 7.31
N GLU A 80 9.21 -13.83 6.30
CA GLU A 80 9.94 -15.10 6.34
C GLU A 80 11.46 -14.90 6.40
N GLU A 81 11.99 -13.89 5.71
CA GLU A 81 13.41 -13.56 5.71
C GLU A 81 13.86 -12.97 7.05
N LEU A 82 13.03 -12.15 7.66
CA LEU A 82 13.36 -11.34 8.82
C LEU A 82 12.88 -11.90 10.16
N PHE A 83 12.26 -13.09 10.21
CA PHE A 83 11.51 -13.59 11.35
C PHE A 83 12.32 -13.71 12.67
N ASN A 84 13.63 -13.75 12.60
CA ASN A 84 14.53 -13.84 13.76
C ASN A 84 15.19 -12.50 14.13
N GLN A 85 14.86 -11.38 13.44
CA GLN A 85 15.60 -10.13 13.60
C GLN A 85 14.91 -9.11 14.51
N GLY A 86 13.69 -9.39 14.92
CA GLY A 86 12.90 -8.55 15.85
C GLY A 86 11.43 -8.94 15.87
N PRO A 87 10.61 -8.25 16.66
CA PRO A 87 9.16 -8.37 16.60
C PRO A 87 8.64 -7.81 15.27
N ILE A 88 7.72 -8.54 14.60
CA ILE A 88 7.22 -8.20 13.27
C ILE A 88 5.72 -7.93 13.30
N ILE A 89 5.32 -6.76 12.82
CA ILE A 89 3.96 -6.48 12.38
C ILE A 89 3.93 -6.63 10.86
N GLN A 90 3.11 -7.56 10.36
CA GLN A 90 2.86 -7.67 8.92
C GLN A 90 1.67 -6.81 8.53
N ILE A 91 1.86 -5.96 7.54
CA ILE A 91 0.83 -5.14 6.92
C ILE A 91 0.33 -5.88 5.67
N CYS A 92 -0.95 -6.27 5.68
CA CYS A 92 -1.57 -7.01 4.59
C CYS A 92 -2.33 -6.05 3.68
N HIS A 93 -2.00 -6.06 2.38
CA HIS A 93 -2.51 -5.10 1.39
C HIS A 93 -3.66 -5.64 0.54
N GLY A 94 -3.88 -6.95 0.51
CA GLY A 94 -4.94 -7.53 -0.32
C GLY A 94 -5.36 -8.94 0.12
N VAL A 95 -6.51 -9.37 -0.39
CA VAL A 95 -7.09 -10.69 -0.12
C VAL A 95 -6.77 -11.73 -1.20
N ILE A 96 -6.37 -11.29 -2.41
CA ILE A 96 -6.19 -12.15 -3.58
C ILE A 96 -4.70 -12.43 -3.87
N PRO A 97 -3.80 -11.44 -3.99
CA PRO A 97 -2.42 -11.70 -4.35
C PRO A 97 -1.71 -12.61 -3.33
N GLN A 98 -1.04 -13.65 -3.82
CA GLN A 98 -0.33 -14.60 -2.96
C GLN A 98 0.74 -13.94 -2.10
N LEU A 99 1.43 -12.93 -2.64
CA LEU A 99 2.49 -12.21 -1.94
C LEU A 99 1.98 -11.43 -0.71
N GLU A 100 0.73 -11.00 -0.75
CA GLU A 100 0.08 -10.19 0.29
C GLU A 100 -0.61 -11.04 1.38
N GLN A 101 -0.57 -12.37 1.27
CA GLN A 101 -1.17 -13.26 2.26
C GLN A 101 -0.43 -13.21 3.60
N PRO A 102 -1.12 -13.47 4.74
CA PRO A 102 -0.50 -13.40 6.05
C PRO A 102 0.52 -14.50 6.28
N SER A 103 1.68 -14.15 6.84
CA SER A 103 2.66 -15.11 7.31
C SER A 103 2.38 -15.53 8.75
N PRO A 104 2.43 -16.83 9.09
CA PRO A 104 2.32 -17.28 10.46
C PRO A 104 3.53 -16.87 11.34
N LEU A 105 4.61 -16.36 10.71
CA LEU A 105 5.83 -15.91 11.39
C LEU A 105 5.77 -14.45 11.87
N ALA A 106 4.76 -13.67 11.47
CA ALA A 106 4.52 -12.35 12.03
C ALA A 106 4.02 -12.46 13.49
N ASP A 107 4.41 -11.51 14.33
CA ASP A 107 3.94 -11.42 15.71
C ASP A 107 2.53 -10.84 15.76
N TYR A 108 2.24 -9.89 14.86
CA TYR A 108 0.92 -9.28 14.72
C TYR A 108 0.63 -8.94 13.26
N HIS A 109 -0.65 -8.77 12.92
CA HIS A 109 -1.08 -8.41 11.57
C HIS A 109 -1.87 -7.11 11.59
N VAL A 110 -1.72 -6.34 10.53
CA VAL A 110 -2.49 -5.13 10.24
C VAL A 110 -3.15 -5.30 8.89
N ALA A 111 -4.43 -4.97 8.81
CA ALA A 111 -5.20 -4.91 7.58
C ALA A 111 -5.32 -3.45 7.13
N ILE A 112 -5.18 -3.15 5.83
CA ILE A 112 -5.39 -1.79 5.32
C ILE A 112 -6.87 -1.49 5.01
N SER A 113 -7.78 -2.45 5.24
CA SER A 113 -9.23 -2.29 5.09
C SER A 113 -10.00 -3.32 5.91
N GLU A 114 -11.29 -3.11 6.10
CA GLU A 114 -12.17 -4.07 6.80
C GLU A 114 -12.27 -5.41 6.05
N GLU A 115 -12.32 -5.40 4.72
CA GLU A 115 -12.32 -6.63 3.91
C GLU A 115 -11.11 -7.51 4.24
N ILE A 116 -9.92 -6.92 4.28
CA ILE A 116 -8.69 -7.63 4.62
C ILE A 116 -8.71 -8.09 6.08
N SER A 117 -9.24 -7.26 6.99
CA SER A 117 -9.41 -7.63 8.39
C SER A 117 -10.31 -8.86 8.55
N HIS A 118 -11.42 -8.92 7.83
CA HIS A 118 -12.31 -10.09 7.82
C HIS A 118 -11.60 -11.33 7.26
N HIS A 119 -10.85 -11.19 6.18
CA HIS A 119 -10.04 -12.26 5.61
C HIS A 119 -9.02 -12.80 6.61
N LEU A 120 -8.27 -11.92 7.29
CA LEU A 120 -7.29 -12.30 8.31
C LEU A 120 -7.95 -13.03 9.49
N ARG A 121 -9.10 -12.55 9.97
CA ARG A 121 -9.85 -13.19 11.07
C ARG A 121 -10.35 -14.58 10.65
N HIS A 122 -10.85 -14.74 9.42
CA HIS A 122 -11.24 -16.04 8.88
C HIS A 122 -10.09 -17.05 8.87
N LEU A 123 -8.86 -16.57 8.58
CA LEU A 123 -7.64 -17.36 8.64
C LEU A 123 -7.10 -17.56 10.07
N GLY A 124 -7.77 -17.02 11.10
CA GLY A 124 -7.38 -17.16 12.51
C GLY A 124 -6.32 -16.17 12.99
N TYR A 125 -6.12 -15.04 12.29
CA TYR A 125 -5.18 -14.00 12.67
C TYR A 125 -5.89 -12.83 13.36
N ALA A 126 -5.47 -12.51 14.60
CA ALA A 126 -5.85 -11.25 15.24
C ALA A 126 -5.18 -10.08 14.50
N ASN A 127 -5.94 -9.00 14.29
CA ASN A 127 -5.46 -7.85 13.56
C ASN A 127 -6.24 -6.59 13.92
N ASP A 128 -5.64 -5.43 13.65
CA ASP A 128 -6.28 -4.12 13.63
C ASP A 128 -6.36 -3.58 12.20
N VAL A 129 -7.27 -2.65 11.96
CA VAL A 129 -7.36 -1.94 10.69
C VAL A 129 -6.62 -0.61 10.82
N VAL A 130 -5.61 -0.41 9.94
CA VAL A 130 -4.93 0.87 9.75
C VAL A 130 -4.97 1.18 8.27
N LEU A 131 -5.70 2.22 7.89
CA LEU A 131 -5.92 2.58 6.49
C LEU A 131 -4.60 2.95 5.80
N ASN A 132 -4.55 2.72 4.50
CA ASN A 132 -3.40 3.08 3.66
C ASN A 132 -3.21 4.60 3.63
N GLY A 133 -2.14 5.07 4.25
CA GLY A 133 -1.81 6.49 4.34
C GLY A 133 -1.13 7.03 3.08
N ILE A 134 -1.32 8.31 2.85
CA ILE A 134 -0.77 9.07 1.73
C ILE A 134 -0.04 10.28 2.29
N ASP A 135 1.06 10.67 1.66
CA ASP A 135 1.72 11.94 1.95
C ASP A 135 0.86 13.12 1.47
N ILE A 136 0.01 13.62 2.36
CA ILE A 136 -0.90 14.73 2.10
C ILE A 136 -0.20 16.09 1.95
N GLN A 137 1.09 16.20 2.25
CA GLN A 137 1.87 17.42 2.05
C GLN A 137 2.32 17.53 0.60
N VAL A 138 2.68 16.42 -0.02
CA VAL A 138 3.04 16.32 -1.44
C VAL A 138 1.79 16.24 -2.29
N LYS A 139 0.89 15.30 -1.98
CA LYS A 139 -0.38 15.11 -2.69
C LYS A 139 -1.42 16.11 -2.19
N ARG A 140 -1.52 17.21 -2.89
CA ARG A 140 -2.40 18.33 -2.56
C ARG A 140 -2.92 19.03 -3.81
N PRO A 141 -4.03 19.78 -3.70
CA PRO A 141 -4.48 20.65 -4.79
C PRO A 141 -3.40 21.69 -5.13
N ILE A 142 -2.98 21.73 -6.41
CA ILE A 142 -2.01 22.70 -6.94
C ILE A 142 -2.69 23.59 -7.96
N LYS A 143 -3.65 23.04 -8.74
CA LYS A 143 -4.40 23.74 -9.77
C LYS A 143 -5.89 23.65 -9.48
N PRO A 144 -6.66 24.70 -9.80
CA PRO A 144 -8.12 24.63 -9.73
C PRO A 144 -8.66 23.61 -10.72
N ILE A 145 -9.83 23.07 -10.43
CA ILE A 145 -10.58 22.19 -11.35
C ILE A 145 -11.66 22.98 -12.09
N ASN A 146 -12.08 22.49 -13.24
CA ASN A 146 -13.12 23.14 -14.02
C ASN A 146 -14.50 22.93 -13.39
N LYS A 147 -15.41 23.91 -13.55
CA LYS A 147 -16.81 23.80 -13.09
C LYS A 147 -17.57 22.69 -13.81
N THR A 148 -17.22 22.41 -15.07
CA THR A 148 -17.75 21.32 -15.89
C THR A 148 -16.63 20.37 -16.24
N LEU A 149 -16.90 19.08 -16.32
CA LEU A 149 -15.92 18.06 -16.69
C LEU A 149 -15.36 18.34 -18.09
N LYS A 150 -14.03 18.47 -18.20
CA LYS A 150 -13.30 18.65 -19.47
C LYS A 150 -12.22 17.63 -19.69
N SER A 151 -11.76 16.99 -18.61
CA SER A 151 -10.61 16.09 -18.68
C SER A 151 -10.69 14.97 -17.66
N VAL A 152 -10.31 13.77 -18.09
CA VAL A 152 -10.30 12.53 -17.30
C VAL A 152 -8.91 11.90 -17.35
N LEU A 153 -8.35 11.63 -16.18
CA LEU A 153 -7.13 10.86 -16.00
C LEU A 153 -7.48 9.43 -15.60
N SER A 154 -6.96 8.45 -16.32
CA SER A 154 -7.01 7.05 -15.91
C SER A 154 -5.70 6.61 -15.25
N LEU A 155 -5.81 6.04 -14.06
CA LEU A 155 -4.75 5.32 -13.36
C LEU A 155 -5.05 3.81 -13.31
N CYS A 156 -5.94 3.33 -14.18
CA CYS A 156 -6.23 1.92 -14.36
C CYS A 156 -5.02 1.17 -14.91
N GLN A 157 -4.85 -0.07 -14.45
CA GLN A 157 -3.74 -0.92 -14.90
C GLN A 157 -4.13 -1.85 -16.05
N SER A 158 -5.41 -1.96 -16.36
CA SER A 158 -5.95 -2.75 -17.46
C SER A 158 -5.98 -1.94 -18.76
N ASP A 159 -5.46 -2.50 -19.83
CA ASP A 159 -5.55 -1.91 -21.17
C ASP A 159 -7.00 -1.82 -21.63
N HIS A 160 -7.81 -2.87 -21.42
CA HIS A 160 -9.23 -2.88 -21.76
C HIS A 160 -10.01 -1.77 -21.04
N ALA A 161 -9.73 -1.53 -19.72
CA ALA A 161 -10.34 -0.42 -19.00
C ALA A 161 -9.95 0.94 -19.61
N ASN A 162 -8.68 1.11 -20.00
CA ASN A 162 -8.20 2.35 -20.60
C ASN A 162 -8.78 2.60 -22.01
N GLU A 163 -8.90 1.56 -22.83
CA GLU A 163 -9.54 1.63 -24.16
C GLU A 163 -11.03 2.01 -24.06
N LEU A 164 -11.72 1.37 -23.11
CA LEU A 164 -13.13 1.69 -22.85
C LEU A 164 -13.32 3.14 -22.39
N LEU A 165 -12.49 3.61 -21.44
CA LEU A 165 -12.51 5.00 -20.96
C LEU A 165 -12.15 6.00 -22.08
N GLN A 166 -11.16 5.69 -22.92
CA GLN A 166 -10.83 6.53 -24.10
C GLN A 166 -12.07 6.68 -25.01
N SER A 167 -12.72 5.54 -25.35
CA SER A 167 -13.94 5.57 -26.20
C SER A 167 -15.08 6.38 -25.59
N VAL A 168 -15.23 6.35 -24.25
CA VAL A 168 -16.20 7.18 -23.52
C VAL A 168 -15.83 8.65 -23.65
N CYS A 169 -14.58 8.99 -23.36
CA CYS A 169 -14.11 10.38 -23.38
C CYS A 169 -14.19 10.98 -24.79
N ASP A 170 -13.83 10.24 -25.83
CA ASP A 170 -13.96 10.66 -27.23
C ASP A 170 -15.42 10.97 -27.60
N SER A 171 -16.37 10.12 -27.18
CA SER A 171 -17.79 10.33 -27.45
C SER A 171 -18.38 11.56 -26.76
N LYS A 172 -17.74 12.04 -25.70
CA LYS A 172 -18.15 13.23 -24.91
C LYS A 172 -17.28 14.47 -25.20
N GLY A 173 -16.27 14.36 -26.06
CA GLY A 173 -15.34 15.46 -26.35
C GLY A 173 -14.45 15.83 -25.15
N LEU A 174 -14.15 14.87 -24.28
CA LEU A 174 -13.31 15.05 -23.10
C LEU A 174 -11.86 14.74 -23.42
N ARG A 175 -10.92 15.54 -22.88
CA ARG A 175 -9.51 15.19 -22.90
C ARG A 175 -9.26 13.95 -22.01
N PHE A 176 -8.56 12.96 -22.54
CA PHE A 176 -8.22 11.72 -21.84
C PHE A 176 -6.73 11.48 -21.83
N GLN A 177 -6.24 10.93 -20.73
CA GLN A 177 -4.88 10.42 -20.59
C GLN A 177 -4.90 9.22 -19.66
N ALA A 178 -4.08 8.19 -19.95
CA ALA A 178 -3.92 7.04 -19.08
C ALA A 178 -2.45 6.88 -18.69
N TYR A 179 -2.22 6.58 -17.40
CA TYR A 179 -0.92 6.14 -16.87
C TYR A 179 -1.05 4.75 -16.27
N SER A 180 -0.13 3.87 -16.65
CA SER A 180 -0.01 2.54 -16.05
C SER A 180 1.44 2.23 -15.74
N LYS A 181 1.67 1.39 -14.72
CA LYS A 181 3.03 0.99 -14.31
C LYS A 181 3.81 0.24 -15.41
N HIS A 182 3.11 -0.32 -16.40
CA HIS A 182 3.71 -1.15 -17.45
C HIS A 182 4.04 -0.37 -18.73
N LYS A 183 3.29 0.70 -19.03
CA LYS A 183 3.45 1.44 -20.30
C LYS A 183 4.12 2.80 -20.13
N ASN A 184 3.64 3.58 -19.16
CA ASN A 184 4.10 4.96 -18.95
C ASN A 184 4.07 5.29 -17.44
N PRO A 185 4.94 4.65 -16.64
CA PRO A 185 5.00 4.94 -15.22
C PRO A 185 5.37 6.40 -14.97
N THR A 186 4.77 7.01 -13.95
CA THR A 186 5.12 8.34 -13.48
C THR A 186 5.42 8.30 -11.99
N ASP A 187 6.47 8.96 -11.56
CA ASP A 187 6.83 9.15 -10.16
C ASP A 187 6.24 10.44 -9.57
N ALA A 188 5.72 11.31 -10.43
CA ALA A 188 5.07 12.58 -10.09
C ALA A 188 3.54 12.51 -10.32
N VAL A 189 2.90 11.44 -9.84
CA VAL A 189 1.47 11.19 -10.06
C VAL A 189 0.59 12.36 -9.61
N GLU A 190 0.97 13.09 -8.56
CA GLU A 190 0.25 14.25 -8.06
C GLU A 190 0.25 15.42 -9.05
N GLN A 191 1.31 15.59 -9.84
CA GLN A 191 1.37 16.62 -10.87
C GLN A 191 0.40 16.28 -12.01
N GLU A 192 0.38 15.02 -12.42
CA GLU A 192 -0.56 14.53 -13.43
C GLU A 192 -2.01 14.64 -12.95
N ILE A 193 -2.31 14.18 -11.74
CA ILE A 193 -3.65 14.31 -11.16
C ILE A 193 -4.12 15.77 -11.17
N ASN A 194 -3.24 16.71 -10.82
CA ASN A 194 -3.57 18.15 -10.81
C ASN A 194 -3.81 18.75 -12.19
N ASN A 195 -3.45 18.08 -13.29
CA ASN A 195 -3.71 18.52 -14.65
C ASN A 195 -5.10 18.10 -15.18
N PHE A 196 -5.86 17.32 -14.40
CA PHE A 196 -7.17 16.78 -14.83
C PHE A 196 -8.27 17.11 -13.82
N ASP A 197 -9.54 17.03 -14.29
CA ASP A 197 -10.71 17.35 -13.49
C ASP A 197 -11.20 16.15 -12.67
N LEU A 198 -11.07 14.93 -13.24
CA LEU A 198 -11.56 13.70 -12.65
C LEU A 198 -10.53 12.59 -12.85
N VAL A 199 -10.42 11.71 -11.86
CA VAL A 199 -9.53 10.54 -11.91
C VAL A 199 -10.33 9.25 -11.86
N VAL A 200 -9.94 8.27 -12.67
CA VAL A 200 -10.48 6.89 -12.65
C VAL A 200 -9.40 5.94 -12.19
N GLY A 201 -9.74 5.08 -11.25
CA GLY A 201 -8.81 4.07 -10.72
C GLY A 201 -9.37 3.33 -9.52
N ILE A 202 -8.55 2.52 -8.85
CA ILE A 202 -8.92 1.80 -7.62
C ILE A 202 -7.84 1.91 -6.56
N GLY A 203 -8.23 1.72 -5.29
CA GLY A 203 -7.33 1.69 -4.15
C GLY A 203 -6.55 2.99 -4.00
N ARG A 204 -5.22 2.88 -3.97
CA ARG A 204 -4.34 4.04 -3.76
C ARG A 204 -4.54 5.16 -4.81
N SER A 205 -4.83 4.83 -6.07
CA SER A 205 -5.09 5.84 -7.10
C SER A 205 -6.27 6.76 -6.75
N VAL A 206 -7.31 6.19 -6.12
CA VAL A 206 -8.45 6.96 -5.60
C VAL A 206 -8.02 7.86 -4.45
N TYR A 207 -7.20 7.35 -3.53
CA TYR A 207 -6.70 8.12 -2.39
C TYR A 207 -5.80 9.27 -2.82
N ASP A 208 -4.92 9.03 -3.80
CA ASP A 208 -4.06 10.07 -4.39
C ASP A 208 -4.91 11.18 -5.05
N ALA A 209 -5.98 10.79 -5.77
CA ALA A 209 -6.93 11.75 -6.38
C ALA A 209 -7.67 12.58 -5.32
N MET A 210 -8.21 11.93 -4.29
CA MET A 210 -8.85 12.61 -3.15
C MET A 210 -7.89 13.60 -2.50
N ALA A 211 -6.65 13.17 -2.24
CA ALA A 211 -5.62 14.00 -1.65
C ALA A 211 -5.29 15.24 -2.51
N CYS A 212 -5.35 15.13 -3.83
CA CYS A 212 -5.19 16.24 -4.78
C CYS A 212 -6.48 17.04 -5.02
N GLY A 213 -7.55 16.77 -4.27
CA GLY A 213 -8.82 17.48 -4.40
C GLY A 213 -9.54 17.20 -5.71
N ARG A 214 -9.43 15.97 -6.24
CA ARG A 214 -10.10 15.57 -7.49
C ARG A 214 -11.22 14.58 -7.22
N PRO A 215 -12.43 14.81 -7.79
CA PRO A 215 -13.45 13.77 -7.86
C PRO A 215 -12.92 12.52 -8.53
N CYS A 216 -13.45 11.35 -8.13
CA CYS A 216 -12.97 10.06 -8.62
C CYS A 216 -14.12 9.14 -9.02
N VAL A 217 -13.84 8.26 -9.98
CA VAL A 217 -14.64 7.06 -10.30
C VAL A 217 -13.84 5.83 -9.93
N VAL A 218 -14.42 4.98 -9.09
CA VAL A 218 -13.80 3.71 -8.66
C VAL A 218 -14.11 2.65 -9.70
N TYR A 219 -13.12 2.38 -10.56
CA TYR A 219 -13.22 1.42 -11.65
C TYR A 219 -11.84 0.95 -12.10
N ASP A 220 -11.70 -0.35 -12.37
CA ASP A 220 -10.61 -0.97 -13.15
C ASP A 220 -11.06 -2.36 -13.60
N ASP A 221 -10.44 -2.91 -14.65
CA ASP A 221 -10.66 -4.28 -15.14
C ASP A 221 -9.40 -5.11 -15.04
N ARG A 222 -9.04 -5.49 -13.81
CA ARG A 222 -7.85 -6.31 -13.55
C ARG A 222 -8.17 -7.80 -13.64
N GLY A 223 -7.35 -8.56 -14.37
CA GLY A 223 -7.56 -9.98 -14.61
C GLY A 223 -7.84 -10.83 -13.37
N TYR A 224 -7.20 -10.51 -12.22
CA TYR A 224 -7.43 -11.20 -10.94
C TYR A 224 -8.68 -10.72 -10.20
N ASN A 225 -9.15 -9.49 -10.46
CA ASN A 225 -10.29 -8.87 -9.80
C ASN A 225 -11.52 -8.82 -10.71
N GLY A 226 -11.33 -8.95 -12.01
CA GLY A 226 -12.35 -8.76 -13.05
C GLY A 226 -12.73 -7.30 -13.23
N ASN A 227 -13.72 -7.06 -14.08
CA ASN A 227 -14.30 -5.73 -14.31
C ASN A 227 -15.17 -5.36 -13.10
N LYS A 228 -14.59 -4.63 -12.15
CA LYS A 228 -15.22 -4.24 -10.88
C LYS A 228 -15.26 -2.74 -10.73
N ALA A 229 -16.44 -2.24 -10.36
CA ALA A 229 -16.69 -0.84 -10.16
C ALA A 229 -17.61 -0.56 -8.98
N ASP A 230 -17.31 0.51 -8.26
CA ASP A 230 -18.17 1.13 -7.27
C ASP A 230 -18.74 2.47 -7.81
N GLY A 231 -18.22 2.95 -8.95
CA GLY A 231 -18.69 4.16 -9.63
C GLY A 231 -18.14 5.45 -9.04
N TYR A 232 -18.87 6.54 -9.27
CA TYR A 232 -18.50 7.87 -8.81
C TYR A 232 -18.49 7.92 -7.28
N LEU A 233 -17.34 8.31 -6.71
CA LEU A 233 -17.17 8.42 -5.28
C LEU A 233 -17.78 9.71 -4.75
N ARG A 234 -18.99 9.65 -4.24
CA ARG A 234 -19.58 10.73 -3.47
C ARG A 234 -18.94 10.78 -2.06
N PRO A 235 -18.63 11.99 -1.54
CA PRO A 235 -17.97 12.12 -0.22
C PRO A 235 -18.64 11.35 0.91
N GLU A 236 -19.96 11.33 0.98
CA GLU A 236 -20.74 10.64 1.99
C GLU A 236 -20.67 9.11 1.91
N LEU A 237 -20.22 8.54 0.78
CA LEU A 237 -20.04 7.10 0.58
C LEU A 237 -18.63 6.63 0.83
N PHE A 238 -17.69 7.51 1.13
CA PHE A 238 -16.29 7.13 1.37
C PHE A 238 -16.17 6.09 2.47
N SER A 239 -16.90 6.24 3.58
CA SER A 239 -16.88 5.30 4.71
C SER A 239 -17.28 3.88 4.34
N GLU A 240 -18.03 3.70 3.26
CA GLU A 240 -18.43 2.39 2.74
C GLU A 240 -17.38 1.85 1.75
N TYR A 241 -16.94 2.67 0.80
CA TYR A 241 -16.01 2.24 -0.24
C TYR A 241 -14.62 1.89 0.34
N VAL A 242 -14.17 2.62 1.37
CA VAL A 242 -12.89 2.36 2.05
C VAL A 242 -12.86 1.01 2.76
N LYS A 243 -14.01 0.45 3.18
CA LYS A 243 -14.10 -0.89 3.77
C LYS A 243 -13.56 -1.96 2.83
N MET A 244 -13.72 -1.76 1.52
CA MET A 244 -13.19 -2.61 0.46
C MET A 244 -11.96 -1.98 -0.24
N ASN A 245 -11.24 -1.08 0.45
CA ASN A 245 -10.06 -0.39 -0.08
C ASN A 245 -10.33 0.35 -1.41
N CYS A 246 -11.53 0.88 -1.64
CA CYS A 246 -11.97 1.49 -2.91
C CYS A 246 -11.57 0.63 -4.13
N SER A 247 -11.81 -0.65 -4.09
CA SER A 247 -11.32 -1.64 -5.07
C SER A 247 -12.36 -2.03 -6.13
N GLY A 248 -13.52 -1.40 -6.11
CA GLY A 248 -14.65 -1.78 -6.97
C GLY A 248 -15.47 -2.97 -6.44
N ARG A 249 -15.12 -3.50 -5.28
CA ARG A 249 -15.78 -4.69 -4.71
C ARG A 249 -16.91 -4.39 -3.73
N TYR A 250 -17.14 -3.13 -3.39
CA TYR A 250 -18.24 -2.75 -2.51
C TYR A 250 -19.60 -2.93 -3.22
N LEU A 251 -19.83 -2.22 -4.34
CA LEU A 251 -21.00 -2.47 -5.21
C LEU A 251 -20.81 -3.68 -6.11
N ASN A 252 -19.57 -4.01 -6.42
CA ASN A 252 -19.16 -5.20 -7.17
C ASN A 252 -19.85 -5.33 -8.54
N ARG A 253 -20.00 -4.22 -9.27
CA ARG A 253 -20.69 -4.18 -10.56
C ARG A 253 -19.70 -4.28 -11.71
N ALA A 254 -20.08 -4.96 -12.77
CA ALA A 254 -19.40 -4.91 -14.05
C ALA A 254 -19.93 -3.70 -14.85
N TYR A 255 -19.01 -2.84 -15.33
CA TYR A 255 -19.38 -1.64 -16.09
C TYR A 255 -19.13 -1.83 -17.57
N GLN A 256 -20.09 -1.33 -18.37
CA GLN A 256 -19.99 -1.14 -19.80
C GLN A 256 -19.84 0.38 -20.12
N LYS A 257 -19.75 0.71 -21.40
CA LYS A 257 -19.57 2.09 -21.87
C LYS A 257 -20.63 3.05 -21.32
N GLU A 258 -21.89 2.64 -21.36
CA GLU A 258 -23.04 3.44 -20.91
C GLU A 258 -23.03 3.67 -19.40
N ASP A 259 -22.51 2.70 -18.63
CA ASP A 259 -22.34 2.83 -17.18
C ASP A 259 -21.30 3.90 -16.87
N LEU A 260 -20.14 3.85 -17.53
CA LEU A 260 -19.08 4.84 -17.35
C LEU A 260 -19.53 6.25 -17.75
N ILE A 261 -20.31 6.37 -18.84
CA ILE A 261 -20.91 7.65 -19.23
C ILE A 261 -21.75 8.22 -18.08
N ARG A 262 -22.65 7.40 -17.51
CA ARG A 262 -23.50 7.82 -16.37
C ARG A 262 -22.70 8.19 -15.13
N GLU A 263 -21.57 7.51 -14.89
CA GLU A 263 -20.71 7.85 -13.75
C GLU A 263 -19.96 9.17 -13.97
N LEU A 264 -19.47 9.45 -15.18
CA LEU A 264 -18.83 10.72 -15.50
C LEU A 264 -19.80 11.91 -15.46
N GLU A 265 -21.06 11.70 -15.80
CA GLU A 265 -22.13 12.73 -15.75
C GLU A 265 -22.47 13.18 -14.31
N LYS A 266 -22.07 12.41 -13.30
CA LYS A 266 -22.21 12.78 -11.89
C LYS A 266 -21.16 13.78 -11.40
N TYR A 267 -20.23 14.19 -12.28
CA TYR A 267 -19.14 15.08 -11.92
C TYR A 267 -19.63 16.32 -11.19
N ASN A 268 -19.12 16.54 -9.99
CA ASN A 268 -19.34 17.73 -9.19
C ASN A 268 -17.98 18.24 -8.64
N PRO A 269 -17.50 19.43 -9.03
CA PRO A 269 -16.22 19.95 -8.57
C PRO A 269 -16.14 20.16 -7.05
N GLU A 270 -17.27 20.46 -6.38
CA GLU A 270 -17.32 20.63 -4.92
C GLU A 270 -16.98 19.35 -4.15
N ASP A 271 -17.20 18.18 -4.76
CA ASP A 271 -16.87 16.91 -4.15
C ASP A 271 -15.34 16.73 -4.02
N GLY A 272 -14.56 17.34 -4.90
CA GLY A 272 -13.10 17.31 -4.83
C GLY A 272 -12.56 17.90 -3.53
N GLU A 273 -13.09 19.05 -3.09
CA GLU A 273 -12.70 19.69 -1.82
C GLU A 273 -13.10 18.82 -0.62
N LYS A 274 -14.34 18.33 -0.58
CA LYS A 274 -14.84 17.45 0.47
C LYS A 274 -14.04 16.15 0.57
N LEU A 275 -13.69 15.55 -0.58
CA LEU A 275 -12.84 14.36 -0.65
C LEU A 275 -11.42 14.65 -0.15
N ARG A 276 -10.88 15.84 -0.42
CA ARG A 276 -9.59 16.29 0.14
C ARG A 276 -9.65 16.34 1.67
N ASP A 277 -10.69 16.92 2.25
CA ASP A 277 -10.84 17.00 3.72
C ASP A 277 -10.91 15.60 4.35
N ILE A 278 -11.62 14.68 3.70
CA ILE A 278 -11.68 13.27 4.09
C ILE A 278 -10.29 12.63 4.02
N ALA A 279 -9.53 12.86 2.95
CA ALA A 279 -8.19 12.30 2.80
C ALA A 279 -7.22 12.83 3.87
N VAL A 280 -7.24 14.13 4.16
CA VAL A 280 -6.42 14.75 5.23
C VAL A 280 -6.74 14.17 6.60
N SER A 281 -8.02 13.92 6.86
CA SER A 281 -8.48 13.40 8.15
C SER A 281 -8.19 11.92 8.33
N ASN A 282 -8.39 11.09 7.31
CA ASN A 282 -8.42 9.64 7.42
C ASN A 282 -7.24 8.92 6.74
N LEU A 283 -6.60 9.53 5.73
CA LEU A 283 -5.60 8.87 4.90
C LEU A 283 -4.20 9.51 5.05
N ASN A 284 -3.92 10.16 6.16
CA ASN A 284 -2.66 10.82 6.41
C ASN A 284 -1.57 9.82 6.80
N ALA A 285 -0.47 9.73 6.03
CA ALA A 285 0.64 8.81 6.26
C ALA A 285 1.33 9.01 7.61
N TYR A 286 1.39 10.23 8.13
CA TYR A 286 1.97 10.51 9.44
C TYR A 286 1.11 9.94 10.56
N LYS A 287 -0.22 10.11 10.49
CA LYS A 287 -1.16 9.47 11.45
C LYS A 287 -1.13 7.94 11.35
N MET A 288 -1.02 7.41 10.13
CA MET A 288 -0.85 5.95 9.89
C MET A 288 0.42 5.44 10.57
N ALA A 289 1.55 6.13 10.43
CA ALA A 289 2.81 5.75 11.06
C ALA A 289 2.68 5.70 12.60
N ASP A 290 2.07 6.72 13.21
CA ASP A 290 1.81 6.77 14.66
C ASP A 290 0.90 5.61 15.11
N GLN A 291 -0.15 5.31 14.36
CA GLN A 291 -1.04 4.17 14.63
C GLN A 291 -0.26 2.84 14.60
N LEU A 292 0.58 2.61 13.57
CA LEU A 292 1.40 1.41 13.47
C LEU A 292 2.37 1.27 14.64
N LEU A 293 3.04 2.35 15.03
CA LEU A 293 3.95 2.36 16.19
C LEU A 293 3.21 2.07 17.50
N SER A 294 1.97 2.53 17.64
CA SER A 294 1.16 2.29 18.84
C SER A 294 0.81 0.83 19.05
N LEU A 295 0.80 0.01 17.97
CA LEU A 295 0.46 -1.42 18.05
C LEU A 295 1.55 -2.29 18.69
N THR A 296 2.67 -1.75 19.10
CA THR A 296 3.74 -2.50 19.80
C THR A 296 3.25 -3.15 21.11
N HIS A 297 2.17 -2.64 21.73
CA HIS A 297 1.53 -3.28 22.89
C HIS A 297 0.93 -4.66 22.57
N GLN A 298 0.70 -4.97 21.28
CA GLN A 298 0.23 -6.29 20.82
C GLN A 298 1.30 -7.40 20.92
N PHE A 299 2.57 -7.06 21.19
CA PHE A 299 3.65 -8.03 21.40
C PHE A 299 3.58 -8.67 22.79
N ASN A 300 2.38 -9.08 23.20
CA ASN A 300 2.15 -9.75 24.47
C ASN A 300 2.41 -11.26 24.37
N TRP A 301 2.53 -11.90 25.54
CA TRP A 301 2.79 -13.33 25.65
C TRP A 301 1.75 -14.19 24.92
N GLY A 302 0.47 -13.82 24.97
CA GLY A 302 -0.61 -14.54 24.32
C GLY A 302 -0.45 -14.60 22.78
N ASN A 303 -0.06 -13.50 22.14
CA ASN A 303 0.18 -13.44 20.70
C ASN A 303 1.44 -14.21 20.31
N ARG A 304 2.50 -14.16 21.13
CA ARG A 304 3.71 -14.99 20.93
C ARG A 304 3.42 -16.50 21.00
N LEU A 305 2.57 -16.94 21.92
CA LEU A 305 2.13 -18.33 21.99
C LEU A 305 1.31 -18.74 20.77
N LYS A 306 0.41 -17.87 20.29
CA LYS A 306 -0.36 -18.11 19.07
C LYS A 306 0.57 -18.23 17.85
N LYS A 307 1.56 -17.36 17.71
CA LYS A 307 2.60 -17.42 16.66
C LYS A 307 3.33 -18.76 16.72
N TRP A 308 3.82 -19.16 17.90
CA TRP A 308 4.52 -20.43 18.07
C TRP A 308 3.66 -21.64 17.70
N LYS A 309 2.39 -21.69 18.12
CA LYS A 309 1.43 -22.74 17.76
C LYS A 309 1.20 -22.80 16.23
N ARG A 310 1.10 -21.67 15.54
CA ARG A 310 0.94 -21.61 14.08
C ARG A 310 2.20 -22.11 13.38
N PHE A 311 3.38 -21.69 13.85
CA PHE A 311 4.66 -22.14 13.31
C PHE A 311 4.80 -23.66 13.41
N THR A 312 4.55 -24.25 14.57
CA THR A 312 4.67 -25.71 14.78
C THR A 312 3.69 -26.54 13.97
N LYS A 313 2.51 -26.00 13.66
CA LYS A 313 1.53 -26.66 12.77
C LYS A 313 1.92 -26.62 11.30
N ASN A 314 2.78 -25.70 10.88
CA ASN A 314 3.17 -25.52 9.50
C ASN A 314 4.47 -26.28 9.20
N THR A 315 4.33 -27.59 8.88
CA THR A 315 5.48 -28.48 8.63
C THR A 315 6.39 -28.04 7.48
N LYS A 316 5.84 -27.30 6.48
CA LYS A 316 6.65 -26.75 5.37
C LYS A 316 7.55 -25.63 5.86
N LEU A 317 7.02 -24.69 6.67
CA LEU A 317 7.82 -23.60 7.25
C LEU A 317 8.86 -24.10 8.23
N VAL A 318 8.51 -25.08 9.06
CA VAL A 318 9.47 -25.73 9.97
C VAL A 318 10.63 -26.37 9.18
N LYS A 319 10.33 -27.14 8.13
CA LYS A 319 11.35 -27.74 7.27
C LYS A 319 12.22 -26.67 6.58
N ARG A 320 11.62 -25.59 6.08
CA ARG A 320 12.32 -24.48 5.41
C ARG A 320 13.23 -23.75 6.40
N ALA A 321 12.75 -23.43 7.61
CA ALA A 321 13.56 -22.81 8.65
C ALA A 321 14.75 -23.66 9.09
N PHE A 322 14.57 -25.00 9.21
CA PHE A 322 15.67 -25.93 9.47
C PHE A 322 16.66 -26.00 8.30
N LEU A 323 16.18 -26.00 7.06
CA LEU A 323 17.02 -26.02 5.86
C LEU A 323 17.85 -24.72 5.77
N TYR A 324 17.24 -23.55 5.99
CA TYR A 324 17.95 -22.26 6.02
C TYR A 324 19.02 -22.21 7.12
N LYS A 325 18.69 -22.67 8.33
CA LYS A 325 19.64 -22.74 9.43
C LYS A 325 20.84 -23.64 9.09
N LYS A 326 20.59 -24.77 8.41
CA LYS A 326 21.64 -25.70 7.96
C LYS A 326 22.49 -25.09 6.83
N LEU A 327 21.87 -24.45 5.84
CA LEU A 327 22.56 -23.75 4.75
C LEU A 327 23.38 -22.57 5.28
N TYR A 328 22.82 -21.76 6.19
CA TYR A 328 23.52 -20.65 6.81
C TYR A 328 24.74 -21.11 7.64
N SER A 329 24.63 -22.22 8.37
CA SER A 329 25.76 -22.77 9.10
C SER A 329 26.88 -23.27 8.16
N ILE A 330 26.50 -23.85 7.01
CA ILE A 330 27.48 -24.36 6.00
C ILE A 330 28.16 -23.18 5.28
N THR A 331 27.41 -22.14 4.91
CA THR A 331 27.99 -20.93 4.28
C THR A 331 28.86 -20.16 5.25
N LYS A 332 28.43 -19.99 6.49
CA LYS A 332 29.22 -19.32 7.53
C LYS A 332 30.56 -20.01 7.74
N ASN A 333 30.58 -21.34 7.84
CA ASN A 333 31.83 -22.11 8.02
C ASN A 333 32.76 -22.01 6.78
N LYS A 334 32.21 -21.99 5.54
CA LYS A 334 32.99 -21.78 4.30
C LYS A 334 33.61 -20.39 4.16
N TYR A 335 33.01 -19.35 4.74
CA TYR A 335 33.53 -17.99 4.65
C TYR A 335 34.56 -17.67 5.77
N PHE A 336 34.43 -18.30 6.93
CA PHE A 336 35.38 -18.10 8.03
C PHE A 336 36.67 -18.95 7.91
N ASP A 337 36.64 -20.10 7.21
CA ASP A 337 37.83 -20.94 6.95
C ASP A 337 38.73 -20.40 5.81
N ARG A 338 38.36 -19.29 5.13
CA ARG A 338 39.18 -18.66 4.07
C ARG A 338 39.89 -17.39 4.52
N SER A 339 39.81 -17.02 5.79
CA SER A 339 40.49 -15.86 6.40
C SER A 339 41.47 -16.25 7.49
N GLY A 340 42.05 -17.47 7.39
CA GLY A 340 43.19 -17.95 8.17
C GLY A 340 44.44 -18.06 7.33
#